data_4017a2b96dea87d6b82f5d7aa612ebe3
#
_entry.id   4017a2b96dea87d6b82f5d7aa612ebe3
#
_cell.length_a   1.000
_cell.length_b   1.000
_cell.length_c   1.000
_cell.angle_alpha   90.00
_cell.angle_beta   90.00
_cell.angle_gamma   90.00
#
_symmetry.space_group_name_H-M   'P 1'
#
loop_
_entity.id
_entity.type
_entity.pdbx_description
1 polymer ?
#
loop_
_entity_poly.entity_id
_entity_poly.type
_entity_poly.pdbx_seq_one_letter_code
_entity_poly.pdbx_strand_id
1 'polypeptide(L)'
;AYCEEGISILKNFYRANQPWNFNALELESRFEVLIPESGNEEKHVLTGIIDRIDKISNTDIFEIIDYKTSRRMPSQENLDKDLQMSIYHLGISRRWPHIKPENIKLSLYFLKHGEKITTSRSKEDLEKTKEFVVGLINEIKKRIENNYDFPPYPSPLCDWCGYKPECPMWKHLYQVKAKEIPGQQDIEKIIKEYFDLKSQNQKNNKRL
;
A
#
# COMPACT_ATOMS: atom_id res chain seq x y z
N ALA A 1 12.15 -1.07 21.03
CA ALA A 1 12.74 -1.29 19.69
C ALA A 1 11.98 -0.51 18.59
N TYR A 2 10.76 -0.91 18.17
CA TYR A 2 10.06 -0.22 17.07
C TYR A 2 9.67 1.23 17.39
N CYS A 3 9.22 1.51 18.61
CA CYS A 3 8.86 2.85 19.03
C CYS A 3 10.07 3.80 19.01
N GLU A 4 11.20 3.37 19.50
CA GLU A 4 12.45 4.14 19.51
C GLU A 4 12.95 4.41 18.09
N GLU A 5 12.86 3.40 17.21
CA GLU A 5 13.18 3.57 15.78
C GLU A 5 12.27 4.63 15.14
N GLY A 6 10.95 4.57 15.40
CA GLY A 6 9.99 5.55 14.92
C GLY A 6 10.31 6.97 15.38
N ILE A 7 10.61 7.14 16.67
CA ILE A 7 11.02 8.44 17.24
C ILE A 7 12.30 8.96 16.57
N SER A 8 13.27 8.09 16.34
CA SER A 8 14.53 8.46 15.66
C SER A 8 14.29 8.92 14.23
N ILE A 9 13.47 8.18 13.47
CA ILE A 9 13.08 8.54 12.09
C ILE A 9 12.43 9.92 12.07
N LEU A 10 11.44 10.17 12.94
CA LEU A 10 10.77 11.44 13.01
C LEU A 10 11.74 12.59 13.37
N LYS A 11 12.60 12.41 14.37
CA LYS A 11 13.60 13.42 14.74
C LYS A 11 14.53 13.73 13.57
N ASN A 12 14.98 12.75 12.84
CA ASN A 12 15.85 12.93 11.67
C ASN A 12 15.11 13.68 10.55
N PHE A 13 13.87 13.28 10.26
CA PHE A 13 13.02 13.98 9.30
C PHE A 13 12.81 15.44 9.67
N TYR A 14 12.51 15.73 10.95
CA TYR A 14 12.36 17.09 11.44
C TYR A 14 13.63 17.94 11.29
N ARG A 15 14.80 17.39 11.56
CA ARG A 15 16.08 18.10 11.39
C ARG A 15 16.42 18.35 9.92
N ALA A 16 16.26 17.32 9.07
CA ALA A 16 16.64 17.39 7.67
C ALA A 16 15.77 18.35 6.83
N ASN A 17 14.57 18.64 7.31
CA ASN A 17 13.60 19.44 6.54
C ASN A 17 13.38 20.86 7.10
N GLN A 18 14.24 21.34 8.00
CA GLN A 18 14.21 22.74 8.41
C GLN A 18 14.61 23.66 7.25
N PRO A 19 13.98 24.83 7.09
CA PRO A 19 13.03 25.55 7.95
C PRO A 19 11.53 25.27 7.67
N TRP A 20 11.15 24.11 7.18
CA TRP A 20 9.74 23.69 6.99
C TRP A 20 8.94 24.52 5.96
N ASN A 21 9.62 25.08 4.99
CA ASN A 21 9.03 25.91 3.95
C ASN A 21 8.49 25.06 2.76
N PHE A 22 7.86 23.95 3.07
CA PHE A 22 7.21 23.14 2.06
C PHE A 22 6.04 23.88 1.41
N ASN A 23 5.90 23.74 0.10
CA ASN A 23 4.72 24.20 -0.63
C ASN A 23 3.79 23.01 -0.89
N ALA A 24 3.35 22.39 0.21
CA ALA A 24 2.42 21.28 0.16
C ALA A 24 1.03 21.76 -0.25
N LEU A 25 0.51 21.25 -1.34
CA LEU A 25 -0.84 21.55 -1.81
C LEU A 25 -1.87 20.63 -1.17
N GLU A 26 -1.54 19.34 -1.04
CA GLU A 26 -2.44 18.34 -0.49
C GLU A 26 -1.66 17.31 0.32
N LEU A 27 -2.31 16.81 1.38
CA LEU A 27 -1.84 15.73 2.23
C LEU A 27 -2.94 14.67 2.31
N GLU A 28 -2.57 13.37 2.35
CA GLU A 28 -3.49 12.24 2.42
C GLU A 28 -4.62 12.35 1.36
N SER A 29 -4.22 12.72 0.14
CA SER A 29 -5.15 13.09 -0.92
C SER A 29 -5.75 11.87 -1.60
N ARG A 30 -7.06 11.68 -1.48
CA ARG A 30 -7.78 10.62 -2.19
C ARG A 30 -7.99 10.99 -3.65
N PHE A 31 -7.84 10.01 -4.54
CA PHE A 31 -8.14 10.15 -5.95
C PHE A 31 -8.95 8.96 -6.47
N GLU A 32 -9.62 9.20 -7.59
CA GLU A 32 -10.33 8.20 -8.38
C GLU A 32 -10.00 8.40 -9.86
N VAL A 33 -9.67 7.31 -10.54
CA VAL A 33 -9.43 7.29 -11.98
C VAL A 33 -10.40 6.32 -12.63
N LEU A 34 -11.18 6.81 -13.59
CA LEU A 34 -12.04 5.98 -14.41
C LEU A 34 -11.21 5.44 -15.59
N ILE A 35 -11.11 4.13 -15.67
CA ILE A 35 -10.44 3.45 -16.78
C ILE A 35 -11.52 2.84 -17.67
N PRO A 36 -11.70 3.31 -18.91
CA PRO A 36 -12.68 2.75 -19.82
C PRO A 36 -12.24 1.36 -20.28
N GLU A 37 -13.17 0.44 -20.37
CA GLU A 37 -12.95 -0.85 -21.01
C GLU A 37 -13.16 -0.69 -22.53
N SER A 38 -12.25 -1.20 -23.34
CA SER A 38 -12.35 -1.12 -24.80
C SER A 38 -13.62 -1.82 -25.30
N GLY A 39 -14.50 -1.08 -25.94
CA GLY A 39 -15.74 -1.64 -26.54
C GLY A 39 -16.93 -1.78 -25.60
N ASN A 40 -16.83 -1.30 -24.36
CA ASN A 40 -17.90 -1.36 -23.37
C ASN A 40 -18.09 0.02 -22.71
N GLU A 41 -19.35 0.36 -22.35
CA GLU A 41 -19.64 1.54 -21.53
C GLU A 41 -19.18 1.39 -20.06
N GLU A 42 -18.86 0.18 -19.64
CA GLU A 42 -18.35 -0.08 -18.30
C GLU A 42 -17.02 0.62 -18.07
N LYS A 43 -16.92 1.24 -16.92
CA LYS A 43 -15.72 1.93 -16.46
C LYS A 43 -15.25 1.31 -15.16
N HIS A 44 -13.97 0.98 -15.12
CA HIS A 44 -13.34 0.54 -13.88
C HIS A 44 -12.87 1.75 -13.09
N VAL A 45 -12.97 1.67 -11.77
CA VAL A 45 -12.54 2.73 -10.87
C VAL A 45 -11.28 2.29 -10.15
N LEU A 46 -10.17 2.96 -10.40
CA LEU A 46 -8.97 2.87 -9.56
C LEU A 46 -9.04 3.96 -8.49
N THR A 47 -8.84 3.58 -7.26
CA THR A 47 -8.78 4.52 -6.14
C THR A 47 -7.45 4.41 -5.41
N GLY A 48 -7.03 5.49 -4.80
CA GLY A 48 -5.82 5.51 -3.97
C GLY A 48 -5.78 6.74 -3.08
N ILE A 49 -4.75 6.76 -2.23
CA ILE A 49 -4.43 7.89 -1.37
C ILE A 49 -2.97 8.23 -1.63
N ILE A 50 -2.70 9.50 -1.91
CA ILE A 50 -1.35 10.03 -2.09
C ILE A 50 -0.96 10.72 -0.77
N ASP A 51 0.20 10.36 -0.22
CA ASP A 51 0.62 10.90 1.07
C ASP A 51 0.80 12.41 1.01
N ARG A 52 1.45 12.93 -0.04
CA ARG A 52 1.71 14.36 -0.17
C ARG A 52 1.90 14.78 -1.63
N ILE A 53 1.40 15.98 -1.95
CA ILE A 53 1.59 16.64 -3.24
C ILE A 53 2.13 18.04 -3.00
N ASP A 54 3.29 18.33 -3.57
CA ASP A 54 3.94 19.64 -3.50
C ASP A 54 3.91 20.37 -4.84
N LYS A 55 3.87 21.68 -4.81
CA LYS A 55 4.22 22.55 -5.94
C LYS A 55 5.66 23.02 -5.76
N ILE A 56 6.53 22.72 -6.71
CA ILE A 56 7.90 23.22 -6.65
C ILE A 56 7.89 24.71 -6.96
N SER A 57 8.39 25.53 -6.00
CA SER A 57 8.36 26.98 -6.07
C SER A 57 9.03 27.51 -7.36
N ASN A 58 8.41 28.51 -7.98
CA ASN A 58 8.89 29.16 -9.19
C ASN A 58 8.99 28.22 -10.42
N THR A 59 8.26 27.10 -10.43
CA THR A 59 8.20 26.18 -11.58
C THR A 59 6.76 25.76 -11.82
N ASP A 60 6.51 25.07 -12.96
CA ASP A 60 5.23 24.41 -13.24
C ASP A 60 5.24 22.94 -12.84
N ILE A 61 6.19 22.54 -11.98
CA ILE A 61 6.38 21.15 -11.57
C ILE A 61 5.62 20.87 -10.29
N PHE A 62 4.90 19.75 -10.30
CA PHE A 62 4.24 19.14 -9.16
C PHE A 62 5.01 17.90 -8.76
N GLU A 63 5.20 17.69 -7.47
CA GLU A 63 5.89 16.52 -6.95
C GLU A 63 4.94 15.70 -6.08
N ILE A 64 4.70 14.46 -6.47
CA ILE A 64 4.00 13.46 -5.66
C ILE A 64 5.04 12.77 -4.80
N ILE A 65 4.84 12.76 -3.49
CA ILE A 65 5.76 12.17 -2.52
C ILE A 65 5.03 11.06 -1.77
N ASP A 66 5.61 9.86 -1.81
CA ASP A 66 5.17 8.72 -1.01
C ASP A 66 6.26 8.36 0.00
N TYR A 67 5.89 8.25 1.27
CA TYR A 67 6.81 8.01 2.37
C TYR A 67 7.03 6.51 2.61
N LYS A 68 8.28 6.09 2.65
CA LYS A 68 8.67 4.71 2.87
C LYS A 68 9.49 4.55 4.15
N THR A 69 9.12 3.57 4.97
CA THR A 69 9.87 3.17 6.18
C THR A 69 10.72 1.93 5.97
N SER A 70 10.74 1.37 4.76
CA SER A 70 11.54 0.20 4.43
C SER A 70 13.04 0.51 4.48
N ARG A 71 13.84 -0.53 4.79
CA ARG A 71 15.31 -0.43 4.77
C ARG A 71 15.89 -0.58 3.37
N ARG A 72 15.17 -1.22 2.45
CA ARG A 72 15.64 -1.45 1.08
C ARG A 72 15.07 -0.38 0.18
N MET A 73 15.93 0.27 -0.54
CA MET A 73 15.59 1.18 -1.62
C MET A 73 15.59 0.40 -2.93
N PRO A 74 14.62 0.63 -3.83
CA PRO A 74 14.65 0.03 -5.16
C PRO A 74 15.77 0.64 -6.00
N SER A 75 16.20 -0.07 -7.03
CA SER A 75 17.01 0.53 -8.08
C SER A 75 16.18 1.57 -8.87
N GLN A 76 16.86 2.51 -9.55
CA GLN A 76 16.18 3.47 -10.40
C GLN A 76 15.31 2.77 -11.45
N GLU A 77 15.80 1.71 -12.06
CA GLU A 77 15.04 0.92 -13.04
C GLU A 77 13.73 0.34 -12.47
N ASN A 78 13.76 -0.13 -11.22
CA ASN A 78 12.54 -0.62 -10.56
C ASN A 78 11.58 0.51 -10.22
N LEU A 79 12.10 1.67 -9.80
CA LEU A 79 11.28 2.85 -9.57
C LEU A 79 10.61 3.36 -10.86
N ASP A 80 11.34 3.34 -11.97
CA ASP A 80 10.84 3.77 -13.27
C ASP A 80 9.69 2.89 -13.79
N LYS A 81 9.61 1.65 -13.29
CA LYS A 81 8.55 0.66 -13.61
C LYS A 81 7.53 0.49 -12.47
N ASP A 82 7.65 1.27 -11.40
CA ASP A 82 6.78 1.11 -10.24
C ASP A 82 5.32 1.45 -10.58
N LEU A 83 4.44 0.46 -10.36
CA LEU A 83 3.02 0.56 -10.69
C LEU A 83 2.30 1.57 -9.80
N GLN A 84 2.64 1.63 -8.51
CA GLN A 84 2.03 2.57 -7.56
C GLN A 84 2.27 4.01 -8.02
N MET A 85 3.51 4.33 -8.39
CA MET A 85 3.86 5.66 -8.90
C MET A 85 3.11 5.98 -10.20
N SER A 86 2.96 5.01 -11.09
CA SER A 86 2.23 5.20 -12.35
C SER A 86 0.73 5.45 -12.10
N ILE A 87 0.12 4.73 -11.15
CA ILE A 87 -1.27 4.94 -10.75
C ILE A 87 -1.46 6.31 -10.08
N TYR A 88 -0.54 6.75 -9.24
CA TYR A 88 -0.57 8.09 -8.66
C TYR A 88 -0.52 9.19 -9.73
N HIS A 89 0.35 9.02 -10.72
CA HIS A 89 0.42 9.94 -11.85
C HIS A 89 -0.92 10.02 -12.62
N LEU A 90 -1.55 8.86 -12.90
CA LEU A 90 -2.87 8.82 -13.52
C LEU A 90 -3.92 9.56 -12.68
N GLY A 91 -3.88 9.40 -11.36
CA GLY A 91 -4.75 10.10 -10.41
C GLY A 91 -4.65 11.61 -10.55
N ILE A 92 -3.44 12.15 -10.54
CA ILE A 92 -3.19 13.58 -10.64
C ILE A 92 -3.50 14.10 -12.04
N SER A 93 -3.14 13.38 -13.10
CA SER A 93 -3.47 13.77 -14.49
C SER A 93 -4.99 13.87 -14.71
N ARG A 94 -5.77 13.03 -14.05
CA ARG A 94 -7.23 13.10 -14.09
C ARG A 94 -7.77 14.30 -13.33
N ARG A 95 -7.21 14.56 -12.15
CA ARG A 95 -7.65 15.64 -11.27
C ARG A 95 -7.28 17.02 -11.80
N TRP A 96 -6.10 17.14 -12.37
CA TRP A 96 -5.57 18.38 -12.93
C TRP A 96 -5.16 18.20 -14.41
N PRO A 97 -6.13 18.07 -15.32
CA PRO A 97 -5.87 17.75 -16.72
C PRO A 97 -5.09 18.84 -17.47
N HIS A 98 -4.97 20.03 -16.90
CA HIS A 98 -4.17 21.13 -17.45
C HIS A 98 -2.67 20.98 -17.15
N ILE A 99 -2.28 20.11 -16.23
CA ILE A 99 -0.87 19.85 -15.94
C ILE A 99 -0.34 18.85 -16.95
N LYS A 100 0.74 19.20 -17.61
CA LYS A 100 1.41 18.32 -18.56
C LYS A 100 2.06 17.14 -17.81
N PRO A 101 2.04 15.91 -18.35
CA PRO A 101 2.65 14.75 -17.71
C PRO A 101 4.12 14.94 -17.32
N GLU A 102 4.90 15.62 -18.17
CA GLU A 102 6.30 15.94 -17.92
C GLU A 102 6.54 16.88 -16.73
N ASN A 103 5.49 17.58 -16.29
CA ASN A 103 5.55 18.47 -15.14
C ASN A 103 5.17 17.77 -13.83
N ILE A 104 4.95 16.45 -13.85
CA ILE A 104 4.66 15.64 -12.66
C ILE A 104 5.87 14.80 -12.33
N LYS A 105 6.48 15.04 -11.17
CA LYS A 105 7.52 14.22 -10.57
C LYS A 105 6.92 13.25 -9.56
N LEU A 106 7.48 12.06 -9.48
CA LEU A 106 7.07 11.00 -8.57
C LEU A 106 8.25 10.63 -7.70
N SER A 107 8.10 10.74 -6.40
CA SER A 107 9.20 10.57 -5.45
C SER A 107 8.85 9.58 -4.35
N LEU A 108 9.75 8.63 -4.10
CA LEU A 108 9.74 7.83 -2.88
C LEU A 108 10.71 8.46 -1.89
N TYR A 109 10.21 8.82 -0.71
CA TYR A 109 11.04 9.38 0.36
C TYR A 109 11.28 8.32 1.43
N PHE A 110 12.48 7.78 1.46
CA PHE A 110 12.91 6.77 2.43
C PHE A 110 13.31 7.42 3.75
N LEU A 111 12.38 7.45 4.68
CA LEU A 111 12.51 8.17 5.95
C LEU A 111 13.67 7.66 6.83
N LYS A 112 13.99 6.35 6.76
CA LYS A 112 15.13 5.78 7.51
C LYS A 112 16.47 6.28 7.02
N HIS A 113 16.57 6.56 5.73
CA HIS A 113 17.80 7.00 5.07
C HIS A 113 17.86 8.53 4.95
N GLY A 114 16.71 9.21 5.05
CA GLY A 114 16.60 10.63 4.73
C GLY A 114 16.81 10.92 3.25
N GLU A 115 16.62 9.91 2.39
CA GLU A 115 16.89 9.99 0.96
C GLU A 115 15.60 9.93 0.14
N LYS A 116 15.58 10.72 -0.93
CA LYS A 116 14.48 10.80 -1.88
C LYS A 116 14.97 10.38 -3.26
N ILE A 117 14.32 9.39 -3.86
CA ILE A 117 14.55 8.99 -5.24
C ILE A 117 13.35 9.37 -6.09
N THR A 118 13.60 9.84 -7.31
CA THR A 118 12.58 10.48 -8.13
C THR A 118 12.53 9.85 -9.52
N THR A 119 11.33 9.77 -10.07
CA THR A 119 11.05 9.31 -11.43
C THR A 119 9.98 10.19 -12.08
N SER A 120 9.70 9.98 -13.35
CA SER A 120 8.60 10.59 -14.11
C SER A 120 7.96 9.55 -15.01
N ARG A 121 6.83 9.89 -15.62
CA ARG A 121 6.16 9.03 -16.61
C ARG A 121 5.88 9.82 -17.88
N SER A 122 6.17 9.22 -18.99
CA SER A 122 5.73 9.71 -20.29
C SER A 122 4.25 9.38 -20.53
N LYS A 123 3.64 9.99 -21.53
CA LYS A 123 2.28 9.62 -21.97
C LYS A 123 2.19 8.14 -22.35
N GLU A 124 3.23 7.64 -23.01
CA GLU A 124 3.30 6.23 -23.41
C GLU A 124 3.32 5.28 -22.20
N ASP A 125 4.09 5.62 -21.15
CA ASP A 125 4.12 4.83 -19.90
C ASP A 125 2.74 4.80 -19.23
N LEU A 126 2.01 5.90 -19.26
CA LEU A 126 0.68 5.98 -18.69
C LEU A 126 -0.34 5.16 -19.48
N GLU A 127 -0.27 5.14 -20.81
CA GLU A 127 -1.13 4.28 -21.63
C GLU A 127 -0.81 2.80 -21.40
N LYS A 128 0.46 2.41 -21.37
CA LYS A 128 0.88 1.05 -21.02
C LYS A 128 0.37 0.65 -19.62
N THR A 129 0.37 1.58 -18.66
CA THR A 129 -0.17 1.33 -17.32
C THR A 129 -1.67 1.07 -17.36
N LYS A 130 -2.43 1.84 -18.14
CA LYS A 130 -3.88 1.63 -18.30
C LYS A 130 -4.17 0.26 -18.94
N GLU A 131 -3.47 -0.05 -20.05
CA GLU A 131 -3.60 -1.34 -20.74
C GLU A 131 -3.29 -2.51 -19.78
N PHE A 132 -2.22 -2.42 -19.01
CA PHE A 132 -1.86 -3.41 -18.02
C PHE A 132 -2.96 -3.62 -16.97
N VAL A 133 -3.50 -2.52 -16.42
CA VAL A 133 -4.58 -2.59 -15.42
C VAL A 133 -5.85 -3.20 -16.01
N VAL A 134 -6.26 -2.80 -17.22
CA VAL A 134 -7.40 -3.41 -17.92
C VAL A 134 -7.16 -4.90 -18.14
N GLY A 135 -5.97 -5.29 -18.57
CA GLY A 135 -5.60 -6.69 -18.74
C GLY A 135 -5.74 -7.52 -17.46
N LEU A 136 -5.29 -6.97 -16.32
CA LEU A 136 -5.47 -7.62 -15.02
C LEU A 136 -6.94 -7.76 -14.62
N ILE A 137 -7.73 -6.71 -14.82
CA ILE A 137 -9.16 -6.73 -14.51
C ILE A 137 -9.87 -7.80 -15.34
N ASN A 138 -9.59 -7.87 -16.63
CA ASN A 138 -10.18 -8.86 -17.55
C ASN A 138 -9.77 -10.28 -17.18
N GLU A 139 -8.52 -10.49 -16.78
CA GLU A 139 -8.06 -11.81 -16.31
C GLU A 139 -8.80 -12.22 -15.02
N ILE A 140 -8.99 -11.29 -14.07
CA ILE A 140 -9.75 -11.56 -12.84
C ILE A 140 -11.21 -11.88 -13.16
N LYS A 141 -11.88 -11.06 -14.00
CA LYS A 141 -13.26 -11.31 -14.44
C LYS A 141 -13.40 -12.69 -15.06
N LYS A 142 -12.53 -13.01 -16.04
CA LYS A 142 -12.53 -14.30 -16.72
C LYS A 142 -12.36 -15.48 -15.78
N ARG A 143 -11.50 -15.37 -14.75
CA ARG A 143 -11.33 -16.42 -13.74
C ARG A 143 -12.58 -16.60 -12.90
N ILE A 144 -13.22 -15.51 -12.49
CA ILE A 144 -14.47 -15.55 -11.71
C ILE A 144 -15.60 -16.17 -12.53
N GLU A 145 -15.81 -15.73 -13.77
CA GLU A 145 -16.89 -16.20 -14.66
C GLU A 145 -16.76 -17.71 -14.99
N ASN A 146 -15.54 -18.19 -15.13
CA ASN A 146 -15.28 -19.61 -15.45
C ASN A 146 -15.03 -20.47 -14.21
N ASN A 147 -15.21 -19.94 -13.00
CA ASN A 147 -14.88 -20.62 -11.75
C ASN A 147 -13.45 -21.19 -11.71
N TYR A 148 -12.48 -20.47 -12.30
CA TYR A 148 -11.08 -20.88 -12.25
C TYR A 148 -10.49 -20.55 -10.87
N ASP A 149 -9.66 -21.45 -10.39
CA ASP A 149 -8.96 -21.24 -9.13
C ASP A 149 -7.98 -20.07 -9.21
N PHE A 150 -7.84 -19.37 -8.07
CA PHE A 150 -6.75 -18.44 -7.82
C PHE A 150 -5.66 -19.16 -7.02
N PRO A 151 -4.69 -19.81 -7.69
CA PRO A 151 -3.68 -20.59 -6.99
C PRO A 151 -2.85 -19.68 -6.08
N PRO A 152 -2.53 -20.15 -4.87
CA PRO A 152 -1.67 -19.40 -3.96
C PRO A 152 -0.26 -19.27 -4.54
N TYR A 153 0.32 -18.09 -4.43
CA TYR A 153 1.68 -17.81 -4.86
C TYR A 153 2.62 -17.74 -3.65
N PRO A 154 3.52 -18.72 -3.46
CA PRO A 154 4.47 -18.72 -2.35
C PRO A 154 5.43 -17.54 -2.41
N SER A 155 5.59 -16.86 -1.30
CA SER A 155 6.51 -15.72 -1.18
C SER A 155 7.05 -15.61 0.26
N PRO A 156 8.08 -14.79 0.52
CA PRO A 156 8.55 -14.51 1.87
C PRO A 156 7.47 -13.95 2.81
N LEU A 157 6.38 -13.39 2.26
CA LEU A 157 5.24 -12.91 3.05
C LEU A 157 4.42 -14.05 3.66
N CYS A 158 4.57 -15.29 3.17
CA CYS A 158 3.87 -16.44 3.71
C CYS A 158 4.21 -16.69 5.20
N ASP A 159 5.39 -16.30 5.65
CA ASP A 159 5.78 -16.48 7.06
C ASP A 159 4.98 -15.57 8.01
N TRP A 160 4.41 -14.50 7.51
CA TRP A 160 3.59 -13.54 8.24
C TRP A 160 2.10 -13.62 7.88
N CYS A 161 1.73 -14.55 7.01
CA CYS A 161 0.37 -14.65 6.49
C CYS A 161 -0.58 -15.26 7.52
N GLY A 162 -1.58 -14.51 7.96
CA GLY A 162 -2.61 -15.00 8.88
C GLY A 162 -3.49 -16.12 8.32
N TYR A 163 -3.56 -16.26 6.98
CA TYR A 163 -4.29 -17.33 6.29
C TYR A 163 -3.47 -18.60 6.07
N LYS A 164 -2.22 -18.64 6.54
CA LYS A 164 -1.33 -19.80 6.33
C LYS A 164 -1.94 -21.15 6.74
N PRO A 165 -2.69 -21.25 7.87
CA PRO A 165 -3.35 -22.49 8.26
C PRO A 165 -4.44 -22.98 7.30
N GLU A 166 -5.12 -22.06 6.62
CA GLU A 166 -6.19 -22.36 5.67
C GLU A 166 -5.71 -22.42 4.22
N CYS A 167 -4.50 -21.95 3.95
CA CYS A 167 -3.94 -21.88 2.63
C CYS A 167 -3.73 -23.28 2.03
N PRO A 168 -4.22 -23.57 0.79
CA PRO A 168 -4.04 -24.86 0.15
C PRO A 168 -2.59 -25.35 0.11
N MET A 169 -1.62 -24.42 0.03
CA MET A 169 -0.19 -24.73 0.02
C MET A 169 0.34 -25.16 1.40
N TRP A 170 -0.19 -24.59 2.50
CA TRP A 170 0.41 -24.71 3.80
C TRP A 170 -0.46 -25.42 4.83
N LYS A 171 -1.78 -25.57 4.60
CA LYS A 171 -2.72 -26.18 5.53
C LYS A 171 -2.30 -27.57 6.05
N HIS A 172 -1.59 -28.34 5.23
CA HIS A 172 -1.10 -29.66 5.60
C HIS A 172 -0.14 -29.64 6.79
N LEU A 173 0.57 -28.53 7.03
CA LEU A 173 1.47 -28.33 8.18
C LEU A 173 0.71 -28.04 9.47
N TYR A 174 -0.54 -27.63 9.37
CA TYR A 174 -1.41 -27.24 10.46
C TYR A 174 -2.53 -28.25 10.73
N GLN A 175 -2.68 -29.28 9.90
CA GLN A 175 -3.57 -30.40 10.15
C GLN A 175 -3.01 -31.22 11.33
N VAL A 176 -3.18 -30.69 12.52
CA VAL A 176 -3.02 -31.49 13.74
C VAL A 176 -4.09 -32.57 13.67
N LYS A 177 -3.71 -33.87 13.79
CA LYS A 177 -4.65 -34.96 14.05
C LYS A 177 -5.70 -34.44 15.02
N ALA A 178 -6.98 -34.56 14.67
CA ALA A 178 -8.08 -34.03 15.45
C ALA A 178 -7.88 -34.34 16.93
N LYS A 179 -7.30 -33.43 17.68
CA LYS A 179 -7.49 -33.38 19.11
C LYS A 179 -8.94 -32.99 19.28
N GLU A 180 -9.64 -33.77 20.09
CA GLU A 180 -11.03 -33.57 20.43
C GLU A 180 -11.36 -32.10 20.48
N ILE A 181 -12.35 -31.71 19.66
CA ILE A 181 -12.88 -30.34 19.66
C ILE A 181 -13.33 -30.09 21.09
N PRO A 182 -12.79 -29.07 21.81
CA PRO A 182 -13.21 -28.77 23.15
C PRO A 182 -14.73 -28.68 23.21
N GLY A 183 -15.35 -29.34 24.19
CA GLY A 183 -16.78 -29.27 24.36
C GLY A 183 -17.24 -27.82 24.54
N GLN A 184 -18.50 -27.52 24.28
CA GLN A 184 -19.03 -26.15 24.36
C GLN A 184 -18.75 -25.48 25.71
N GLN A 185 -18.75 -26.26 26.80
CA GLN A 185 -18.40 -25.81 28.16
C GLN A 185 -16.91 -25.42 28.30
N ASP A 186 -16.02 -26.09 27.57
CA ASP A 186 -14.58 -25.76 27.60
C ASP A 186 -14.32 -24.46 26.80
N ILE A 187 -15.06 -24.26 25.71
CA ILE A 187 -14.98 -23.03 24.90
C ILE A 187 -15.48 -21.82 25.72
N GLU A 188 -16.59 -21.97 26.42
CA GLU A 188 -17.13 -20.90 27.28
C GLU A 188 -16.16 -20.52 28.40
N LYS A 189 -15.52 -21.53 29.01
CA LYS A 189 -14.51 -21.32 30.07
C LYS A 189 -13.28 -20.56 29.50
N ILE A 190 -12.76 -20.96 28.35
CA ILE A 190 -11.62 -20.32 27.71
C ILE A 190 -11.96 -18.87 27.34
N ILE A 191 -13.15 -18.61 26.80
CA ILE A 191 -13.62 -17.27 26.46
C ILE A 191 -13.70 -16.39 27.71
N LYS A 192 -14.26 -16.92 28.81
CA LYS A 192 -14.35 -16.20 30.09
C LYS A 192 -12.96 -15.82 30.61
N GLU A 193 -12.06 -16.80 30.66
CA GLU A 193 -10.67 -16.57 31.11
C GLU A 193 -9.95 -15.52 30.23
N TYR A 194 -10.14 -15.55 28.91
CA TYR A 194 -9.59 -14.55 28.01
C TYR A 194 -10.08 -13.13 28.34
N PHE A 195 -11.38 -12.93 28.59
CA PHE A 195 -11.92 -11.62 28.93
C PHE A 195 -11.48 -11.15 30.32
N ASP A 196 -11.33 -12.05 31.28
CA ASP A 196 -10.83 -11.74 32.62
C ASP A 196 -9.36 -11.28 32.55
N LEU A 197 -8.51 -11.99 31.83
CA LEU A 197 -7.11 -11.62 31.62
C LEU A 197 -6.98 -10.28 30.85
N LYS A 198 -7.82 -10.06 29.84
CA LYS A 198 -7.85 -8.80 29.08
C LYS A 198 -8.25 -7.62 29.99
N SER A 199 -9.24 -7.81 30.86
CA SER A 199 -9.68 -6.80 31.83
C SER A 199 -8.58 -6.48 32.86
N GLN A 200 -7.87 -7.50 33.36
CA GLN A 200 -6.75 -7.33 34.28
C GLN A 200 -5.60 -6.56 33.64
N ASN A 201 -5.27 -6.89 32.38
CA ASN A 201 -4.22 -6.21 31.63
C ASN A 201 -4.55 -4.73 31.38
N GLN A 202 -5.80 -4.41 31.08
CA GLN A 202 -6.26 -3.02 30.94
C GLN A 202 -6.20 -2.23 32.29
N LYS A 203 -6.48 -2.88 33.42
CA LYS A 203 -6.36 -2.26 34.75
C LYS A 203 -4.89 -2.00 35.13
N ASN A 204 -4.00 -2.91 34.77
CA ASN A 204 -2.57 -2.78 35.03
C ASN A 204 -1.93 -1.67 34.17
N ASN A 205 -2.34 -1.54 32.89
CA ASN A 205 -1.85 -0.48 32.02
C ASN A 205 -2.39 0.92 32.35
N LYS A 206 -3.44 1.04 33.17
CA LYS A 206 -3.94 2.34 33.68
C LYS A 206 -3.27 2.78 34.98
N ARG A 207 -2.40 1.94 35.57
CA ARG A 207 -1.67 2.25 36.81
C ARG A 207 -0.22 2.64 36.59
N LEU A 208 0.24 2.68 35.35
CA LEU A 208 1.51 3.21 34.88
C LEU A 208 1.28 4.55 34.14
#